data_36f56147c2ad4d300d4972664c987a0c
#
_entry.id   36f56147c2ad4d300d4972664c987a0c
#
_cell.length_a   1.000
_cell.length_b   1.000
_cell.length_c   1.000
_cell.angle_alpha   90.00
_cell.angle_beta   90.00
_cell.angle_gamma   90.00
#
_symmetry.space_group_name_H-M   'P 1'
#
loop_
_entity.id
_entity.type
_entity.pdbx_description
1 polymer ?
#
loop_
_entity_poly.entity_id
_entity_poly.type
_entity_poly.pdbx_seq_one_letter_code
_entity_poly.pdbx_strand_id
1 'polypeptide(L)'
;MGRSVRRGPERRPIVRAGTAMGDTGSMSERNVLGGELEPCGLDPLTGFYRDGSCATGPEDRGSHTVCAVVTAEFLEHQRSIGNDLATPMPQYRFPGLVPGDRWCVTATNWLRAHHDGAAAPVVLASTHERATELVPLAVLREHAVDVPADPRALDP
;
A
#
# COMPACT_ATOMS: atom_id res chain seq x y z
N MET A 1 -29.29 -0.33 -18.88
CA MET A 1 -28.78 -0.31 -18.74
C MET A 1 -28.17 -0.54 -18.42
N GLY A 2 -28.37 -0.56 -18.16
CA GLY A 2 -27.80 -0.70 -17.84
C GLY A 2 -27.26 -0.83 -17.42
N ARG A 3 -27.22 -1.02 -17.54
CA ARG A 3 -26.57 -1.09 -17.13
C ARG A 3 -25.96 -1.06 -16.63
N SER A 4 -26.18 -1.05 -16.73
CA SER A 4 -25.41 -0.96 -16.28
C SER A 4 -24.73 -1.01 -15.72
N VAL A 5 -24.95 -1.02 -15.80
CA VAL A 5 -24.20 -0.91 -15.37
C VAL A 5 -23.65 -1.02 -14.76
N ARG A 6 -23.79 -0.96 -14.80
CA ARG A 6 -23.17 -0.92 -14.32
C ARG A 6 -22.75 -0.77 -13.66
N ARG A 7 -22.99 -0.72 -13.70
CA ARG A 7 -22.47 -0.49 -13.15
C ARG A 7 -22.01 -0.39 -12.49
N GLY A 8 -22.50 -0.17 -12.45
CA GLY A 8 -22.06 0.00 -11.98
C GLY A 8 -21.78 0.10 -11.13
N PRO A 9 -21.84 0.34 -11.22
CA PRO A 9 -21.69 0.62 -10.46
C PRO A 9 -21.73 0.82 -9.71
N GLU A 10 -21.99 0.97 -9.72
CA GLU A 10 -22.02 1.32 -9.24
C GLU A 10 -21.97 1.46 -8.55
N ARG A 11 -22.13 1.46 -8.51
CA ARG A 11 -21.96 1.58 -7.90
C ARG A 11 -21.93 1.85 -7.17
N ARG A 12 -22.19 1.91 -7.09
CA ARG A 12 -22.07 2.15 -6.34
C ARG A 12 -22.24 2.68 -5.66
N PRO A 13 -22.59 2.82 -5.66
CA PRO A 13 -22.69 3.36 -4.89
C PRO A 13 -22.72 3.59 -4.08
N ILE A 14 -23.00 3.76 -4.02
CA ILE A 14 -22.93 3.99 -3.30
C ILE A 14 -22.98 4.22 -2.49
N VAL A 15 -23.41 4.24 -2.18
CA VAL A 15 -23.36 4.50 -1.45
C VAL A 15 -23.32 4.81 -0.71
N ARG A 16 -23.70 5.00 -0.40
CA ARG A 16 -23.48 5.22 0.34
C ARG A 16 -23.65 5.56 1.19
N ALA A 17 -24.35 5.69 1.39
CA ALA A 17 -24.35 6.00 2.14
C ALA A 17 -24.27 5.79 2.95
N GLY A 18 -24.38 5.57 3.48
CA GLY A 18 -24.20 5.35 4.21
C GLY A 18 -24.12 4.95 5.03
N THR A 19 -24.58 4.84 5.30
CA THR A 19 -24.37 4.50 5.92
C THR A 19 -23.96 3.98 6.60
N ALA A 20 -24.43 3.83 6.92
CA ALA A 20 -23.92 3.49 7.39
C ALA A 20 -23.34 2.95 7.95
N MET A 21 -23.45 2.68 8.19
CA MET A 21 -22.79 2.36 8.48
C MET A 21 -21.96 1.87 8.72
N GLY A 22 -21.78 1.71 8.75
CA GLY A 22 -20.98 1.40 8.76
C GLY A 22 -20.26 0.96 8.91
N ASP A 23 -20.32 0.95 8.87
CA ASP A 23 -19.52 0.79 8.74
C ASP A 23 -18.77 0.30 8.96
N THR A 24 -18.90 0.08 8.86
CA THR A 24 -18.36 -0.53 8.99
C THR A 24 -17.16 -0.81 8.74
N GLY A 25 -16.73 -1.23 9.16
CA GLY A 25 -15.54 -1.28 9.17
C GLY A 25 -14.80 -1.22 8.14
N SER A 26 -15.22 -1.52 7.63
CA SER A 26 -14.65 -1.47 6.77
C SER A 26 -14.37 -0.55 6.44
N MET A 27 -15.13 -0.37 6.55
CA MET A 27 -15.06 0.45 6.02
C MET A 27 -14.05 1.06 6.31
N SER A 28 -13.57 1.16 6.96
CA SER A 28 -12.69 2.08 7.07
C SER A 28 -11.38 1.57 7.17
N GLU A 29 -10.74 1.46 6.08
CA GLU A 29 -9.33 1.27 6.03
C GLU A 29 -8.68 2.62 6.30
N ARG A 30 -7.76 2.66 7.29
CA ARG A 30 -7.08 3.89 7.65
C ARG A 30 -5.60 3.78 7.36
N ASN A 31 -4.98 4.93 7.07
CA ASN A 31 -3.55 4.97 6.88
C ASN A 31 -2.84 5.19 8.22
N VAL A 32 -1.50 5.12 8.19
CA VAL A 32 -0.71 5.25 9.41
C VAL A 32 -0.76 6.66 10.01
N LEU A 33 -1.29 7.62 9.26
CA LEU A 33 -1.45 8.99 9.75
C LEU A 33 -2.79 9.20 10.44
N GLY A 34 -3.66 8.18 10.44
CA GLY A 34 -4.96 8.26 11.08
C GLY A 34 -6.07 8.71 10.16
N GLY A 35 -5.76 8.96 8.90
CA GLY A 35 -6.76 9.36 7.92
C GLY A 35 -7.22 8.21 7.07
N GLU A 36 -7.97 8.53 6.03
CA GLU A 36 -8.48 7.54 5.11
C GLU A 36 -7.34 6.99 4.26
N LEU A 37 -7.32 5.67 4.07
CA LEU A 37 -6.28 5.03 3.26
C LEU A 37 -6.43 5.46 1.81
N GLU A 38 -5.37 6.05 1.24
CA GLU A 38 -5.38 6.48 -0.15
C GLU A 38 -4.84 5.37 -1.05
N PRO A 39 -5.21 5.37 -2.34
CA PRO A 39 -4.68 4.37 -3.27
C PRO A 39 -3.16 4.47 -3.36
N CYS A 40 -2.51 3.31 -3.44
CA CYS A 40 -1.05 3.25 -3.60
C CYS A 40 -0.68 3.36 -5.07
N GLY A 41 -1.35 2.61 -5.93
CA GLY A 41 -1.05 2.67 -7.35
C GLY A 41 -2.01 1.85 -8.18
N LEU A 42 -2.32 2.36 -9.38
CA LEU A 42 -3.22 1.70 -10.31
C LEU A 42 -2.48 1.16 -11.53
N ASP A 43 -1.25 1.61 -11.76
CA ASP A 43 -0.47 1.17 -12.91
C ASP A 43 1.02 1.16 -12.51
N PRO A 44 1.53 -0.01 -12.14
CA PRO A 44 0.86 -1.30 -12.09
C PRO A 44 -0.19 -1.36 -10.98
N LEU A 45 -1.24 -2.13 -11.21
CA LEU A 45 -2.30 -2.27 -10.21
C LEU A 45 -1.78 -3.09 -9.04
N THR A 46 -1.74 -2.49 -7.86
CA THR A 46 -1.14 -3.09 -6.69
C THR A 46 -2.17 -3.44 -5.63
N GLY A 47 -1.70 -4.01 -4.52
CA GLY A 47 -2.52 -4.36 -3.39
C GLY A 47 -2.73 -5.86 -3.27
N PHE A 48 -2.91 -6.33 -2.05
CA PHE A 48 -3.20 -7.75 -1.83
C PHE A 48 -4.46 -8.16 -2.60
N TYR A 49 -5.46 -7.26 -2.64
CA TYR A 49 -6.71 -7.52 -3.35
C TYR A 49 -6.69 -7.00 -4.79
N ARG A 50 -5.56 -6.45 -5.24
CA ARG A 50 -5.41 -5.89 -6.59
C ARG A 50 -6.47 -4.82 -6.88
N ASP A 51 -6.71 -3.96 -5.91
CA ASP A 51 -7.65 -2.85 -6.05
C ASP A 51 -6.95 -1.49 -6.04
N GLY A 52 -5.62 -1.48 -6.02
CA GLY A 52 -4.84 -0.25 -6.02
C GLY A 52 -4.51 0.28 -4.64
N SER A 53 -5.05 -0.33 -3.58
CA SER A 53 -4.84 0.12 -2.21
C SER A 53 -4.13 -0.95 -1.39
N CYS A 54 -3.41 -0.51 -0.37
CA CYS A 54 -2.72 -1.43 0.53
C CYS A 54 -3.66 -1.90 1.65
N ALA A 55 -4.91 -2.19 1.28
CA ALA A 55 -5.88 -2.78 2.20
C ALA A 55 -5.45 -4.19 2.56
N THR A 56 -5.83 -4.65 3.74
CA THR A 56 -5.41 -5.94 4.22
C THR A 56 -6.54 -6.64 4.95
N GLY A 57 -6.38 -7.93 5.19
CA GLY A 57 -7.36 -8.73 5.89
C GLY A 57 -6.69 -9.94 6.52
N PRO A 58 -7.47 -10.80 7.19
CA PRO A 58 -6.91 -11.95 7.89
C PRO A 58 -6.12 -12.91 6.99
N GLU A 59 -6.48 -12.98 5.71
CA GLU A 59 -5.81 -13.89 4.79
C GLU A 59 -4.49 -13.34 4.27
N ASP A 60 -4.19 -12.06 4.53
CA ASP A 60 -2.96 -11.42 4.07
C ASP A 60 -1.88 -11.61 5.13
N ARG A 61 -1.25 -12.77 5.11
CA ARG A 61 -0.29 -13.14 6.16
C ARG A 61 0.96 -12.29 6.16
N GLY A 62 1.39 -11.85 4.98
CA GLY A 62 2.59 -11.03 4.88
C GLY A 62 2.35 -9.58 5.21
N SER A 63 1.09 -9.17 5.32
CA SER A 63 0.70 -7.80 5.58
C SER A 63 1.21 -6.88 4.48
N HIS A 64 0.57 -6.97 3.30
CA HIS A 64 0.91 -6.12 2.13
C HIS A 64 0.40 -4.71 2.39
N THR A 65 0.95 -4.03 3.39
CA THR A 65 0.39 -2.81 3.93
C THR A 65 1.25 -1.57 3.71
N VAL A 66 2.49 -1.74 3.23
CA VAL A 66 3.41 -0.60 3.06
C VAL A 66 3.41 -0.19 1.60
N CYS A 67 2.98 1.05 1.32
CA CYS A 67 3.03 1.58 -0.03
C CYS A 67 4.45 2.11 -0.28
N ALA A 68 5.23 1.37 -1.04
CA ALA A 68 6.63 1.69 -1.30
C ALA A 68 6.80 2.23 -2.71
N VAL A 69 7.70 3.21 -2.86
CA VAL A 69 8.18 3.64 -4.17
C VAL A 69 9.47 2.85 -4.37
N VAL A 70 9.41 1.80 -5.18
CA VAL A 70 10.53 0.86 -5.26
C VAL A 70 11.75 1.50 -5.92
N THR A 71 12.92 1.08 -5.47
CA THR A 71 14.20 1.53 -6.00
C THR A 71 14.95 0.32 -6.54
N ALA A 72 15.99 0.57 -7.31
CA ALA A 72 16.82 -0.53 -7.81
C ALA A 72 17.40 -1.33 -6.64
N GLU A 73 17.86 -0.65 -5.60
CA GLU A 73 18.43 -1.31 -4.42
C GLU A 73 17.40 -2.17 -3.71
N PHE A 74 16.18 -1.63 -3.55
CA PHE A 74 15.13 -2.40 -2.89
C PHE A 74 14.77 -3.64 -3.71
N LEU A 75 14.62 -3.48 -5.03
CA LEU A 75 14.27 -4.60 -5.89
C LEU A 75 15.34 -5.70 -5.86
N GLU A 76 16.61 -5.29 -5.87
CA GLU A 76 17.69 -6.26 -5.80
C GLU A 76 17.73 -6.95 -4.44
N HIS A 77 17.50 -6.20 -3.36
CA HIS A 77 17.45 -6.79 -2.04
C HIS A 77 16.33 -7.83 -1.95
N GLN A 78 15.15 -7.47 -2.47
CA GLN A 78 14.02 -8.39 -2.43
C GLN A 78 14.30 -9.64 -3.24
N ARG A 79 14.95 -9.50 -4.38
CA ARG A 79 15.30 -10.67 -5.17
C ARG A 79 16.25 -11.57 -4.40
N SER A 80 17.20 -10.99 -3.69
CA SER A 80 18.21 -11.76 -2.96
C SER A 80 17.61 -12.55 -1.81
N ILE A 81 16.48 -12.12 -1.27
CA ILE A 81 15.83 -12.85 -0.17
C ILE A 81 14.67 -13.73 -0.66
N GLY A 82 14.58 -13.93 -1.97
CA GLY A 82 13.58 -14.82 -2.53
C GLY A 82 12.25 -14.19 -2.88
N ASN A 83 12.16 -12.86 -2.83
CA ASN A 83 10.96 -12.12 -3.15
C ASN A 83 11.19 -11.28 -4.41
N ASP A 84 11.24 -11.95 -5.56
CA ASP A 84 11.55 -11.29 -6.82
C ASP A 84 10.36 -10.49 -7.32
N LEU A 85 10.47 -9.17 -7.23
CA LEU A 85 9.41 -8.27 -7.68
C LEU A 85 9.69 -7.70 -9.07
N ALA A 86 10.84 -8.00 -9.67
CA ALA A 86 11.21 -7.42 -10.94
C ALA A 86 10.87 -8.29 -12.14
N THR A 87 10.77 -9.59 -11.95
CA THR A 87 10.50 -10.50 -13.05
C THR A 87 9.01 -10.56 -13.34
N PRO A 88 8.59 -10.32 -14.59
CA PRO A 88 7.17 -10.42 -14.93
C PRO A 88 6.62 -11.83 -14.68
N MET A 89 5.38 -11.88 -14.21
CA MET A 89 4.67 -13.13 -13.98
C MET A 89 3.31 -13.02 -14.65
N PRO A 90 3.25 -13.27 -15.97
CA PRO A 90 2.00 -13.06 -16.72
C PRO A 90 0.81 -13.83 -16.19
N GLN A 91 1.05 -15.03 -15.62
CA GLN A 91 -0.03 -15.86 -15.10
C GLN A 91 -0.74 -15.20 -13.92
N TYR A 92 -0.10 -14.21 -13.27
CA TYR A 92 -0.71 -13.44 -12.17
C TYR A 92 -0.96 -12.00 -12.60
N ARG A 93 -0.84 -11.71 -13.89
CA ARG A 93 -1.00 -10.35 -14.42
C ARG A 93 -0.05 -9.37 -13.74
N PHE A 94 1.13 -9.86 -13.40
CA PHE A 94 2.14 -9.04 -12.74
C PHE A 94 3.20 -8.65 -13.79
N PRO A 95 3.33 -7.35 -14.09
CA PRO A 95 4.24 -6.92 -15.17
C PRO A 95 5.71 -6.84 -14.75
N GLY A 96 6.01 -7.08 -13.47
CA GLY A 96 7.34 -6.81 -12.96
C GLY A 96 7.50 -5.33 -12.65
N LEU A 97 8.22 -5.02 -11.58
CA LEU A 97 8.39 -3.63 -11.15
C LEU A 97 9.71 -3.08 -11.66
N VAL A 98 9.69 -1.79 -11.96
CA VAL A 98 10.90 -1.04 -12.27
C VAL A 98 11.02 0.10 -11.26
N PRO A 99 12.24 0.65 -11.07
CA PRO A 99 12.40 1.74 -10.11
C PRO A 99 11.42 2.88 -10.39
N GLY A 100 10.79 3.38 -9.33
CA GLY A 100 9.78 4.43 -9.43
C GLY A 100 8.36 3.93 -9.34
N ASP A 101 8.14 2.64 -9.55
CA ASP A 101 6.79 2.08 -9.42
C ASP A 101 6.37 2.07 -7.96
N ARG A 102 5.06 2.19 -7.73
CA ARG A 102 4.50 2.04 -6.38
C ARG A 102 3.93 0.66 -6.22
N TRP A 103 4.17 0.08 -5.07
CA TRP A 103 3.71 -1.28 -4.81
C TRP A 103 3.42 -1.47 -3.33
N CYS A 104 2.35 -2.19 -3.02
CA CYS A 104 2.03 -2.55 -1.65
C CYS A 104 2.90 -3.75 -1.27
N VAL A 105 4.02 -3.48 -0.62
CA VAL A 105 4.95 -4.53 -0.22
C VAL A 105 4.60 -5.04 1.16
N THR A 106 5.05 -6.26 1.47
CA THR A 106 4.81 -6.79 2.80
C THR A 106 5.62 -6.01 3.81
N ALA A 107 4.98 -5.75 4.97
CA ALA A 107 5.65 -4.99 6.03
C ALA A 107 6.89 -5.71 6.52
N THR A 108 6.83 -7.04 6.62
CA THR A 108 7.97 -7.84 7.07
C THR A 108 9.16 -7.70 6.13
N ASN A 109 8.91 -7.81 4.83
CA ASN A 109 10.01 -7.72 3.86
C ASN A 109 10.54 -6.30 3.75
N TRP A 110 9.66 -5.29 3.91
CA TRP A 110 10.14 -3.92 3.92
C TRP A 110 11.05 -3.67 5.13
N LEU A 111 10.65 -4.16 6.30
CA LEU A 111 11.45 -4.00 7.50
C LEU A 111 12.80 -4.70 7.36
N ARG A 112 12.78 -5.87 6.74
CA ARG A 112 14.02 -6.59 6.50
C ARG A 112 14.97 -5.79 5.62
N ALA A 113 14.40 -5.15 4.58
CA ALA A 113 15.22 -4.28 3.73
C ALA A 113 15.76 -3.08 4.52
N HIS A 114 14.95 -2.54 5.45
CA HIS A 114 15.39 -1.44 6.29
C HIS A 114 16.61 -1.85 7.12
N HIS A 115 16.55 -3.02 7.73
CA HIS A 115 17.67 -3.50 8.54
C HIS A 115 18.93 -3.72 7.70
N ASP A 116 18.76 -4.03 6.43
CA ASP A 116 19.88 -4.30 5.53
C ASP A 116 20.31 -3.06 4.73
N GLY A 117 19.73 -1.90 5.02
CA GLY A 117 20.12 -0.66 4.39
C GLY A 117 19.56 -0.44 3.00
N ALA A 118 18.51 -1.15 2.61
CA ALA A 118 17.94 -1.08 1.27
C ALA A 118 16.46 -0.76 1.24
N ALA A 119 15.93 -0.11 2.28
CA ALA A 119 14.50 0.19 2.35
C ALA A 119 14.07 1.14 1.25
N ALA A 120 12.91 0.88 0.67
CA ALA A 120 12.33 1.77 -0.32
C ALA A 120 11.63 2.94 0.37
N PRO A 121 11.57 4.11 -0.27
CA PRO A 121 10.76 5.22 0.24
C PRO A 121 9.30 4.81 0.37
N VAL A 122 8.58 5.46 1.28
CA VAL A 122 7.23 5.08 1.68
C VAL A 122 6.26 6.24 1.48
N VAL A 123 5.05 5.93 1.01
CA VAL A 123 3.95 6.91 0.95
C VAL A 123 3.05 6.62 2.14
N LEU A 124 3.14 7.45 3.19
CA LEU A 124 2.42 7.17 4.43
C LEU A 124 0.91 7.26 4.27
N ALA A 125 0.42 8.20 3.46
CA ALA A 125 -1.02 8.34 3.25
C ALA A 125 -1.62 7.11 2.60
N SER A 126 -0.80 6.29 1.95
CA SER A 126 -1.24 5.07 1.26
C SER A 126 -0.75 3.81 1.95
N THR A 127 -0.20 3.94 3.17
CA THR A 127 0.28 2.81 3.96
C THR A 127 -0.75 2.53 5.04
N HIS A 128 -1.22 1.28 5.08
CA HIS A 128 -2.28 0.88 6.01
C HIS A 128 -1.80 0.96 7.46
N GLU A 129 -2.68 1.35 8.36
CA GLU A 129 -2.32 1.50 9.77
C GLU A 129 -1.77 0.22 10.38
N ARG A 130 -2.19 -0.94 9.86
CA ARG A 130 -1.72 -2.22 10.40
C ARG A 130 -0.24 -2.47 10.14
N ALA A 131 0.39 -1.70 9.24
CA ALA A 131 1.83 -1.81 9.06
C ALA A 131 2.56 -1.53 10.37
N THR A 132 1.98 -0.69 11.25
CA THR A 132 2.64 -0.36 12.50
C THR A 132 2.62 -1.50 13.51
N GLU A 133 1.90 -2.58 13.23
CA GLU A 133 1.98 -3.78 14.06
C GLU A 133 3.33 -4.47 13.89
N LEU A 134 3.99 -4.23 12.76
CA LEU A 134 5.27 -4.86 12.44
C LEU A 134 6.41 -3.87 12.33
N VAL A 135 6.13 -2.63 11.93
CA VAL A 135 7.15 -1.62 11.69
C VAL A 135 6.79 -0.36 12.50
N PRO A 136 7.66 0.07 13.41
CA PRO A 136 7.37 1.31 14.16
C PRO A 136 7.13 2.48 13.22
N LEU A 137 6.16 3.32 13.55
CA LEU A 137 5.85 4.48 12.72
C LEU A 137 7.07 5.37 12.51
N ALA A 138 7.92 5.53 13.53
CA ALA A 138 9.12 6.34 13.41
C ALA A 138 10.03 5.84 12.30
N VAL A 139 10.11 4.51 12.14
CA VAL A 139 10.94 3.93 11.08
C VAL A 139 10.35 4.21 9.70
N LEU A 140 9.02 4.08 9.58
CA LEU A 140 8.36 4.40 8.32
C LEU A 140 8.57 5.87 7.96
N ARG A 141 8.50 6.75 8.96
CA ARG A 141 8.66 8.19 8.71
C ARG A 141 10.05 8.56 8.23
N GLU A 142 11.07 7.79 8.63
CA GLU A 142 12.43 8.04 8.14
C GLU A 142 12.51 7.94 6.63
N HIS A 143 11.62 7.17 6.01
CA HIS A 143 11.64 6.91 4.57
C HIS A 143 10.46 7.52 3.85
N ALA A 144 9.67 8.37 4.53
CA ALA A 144 8.45 8.90 3.94
C ALA A 144 8.75 9.95 2.88
N VAL A 145 8.00 9.91 1.79
CA VAL A 145 8.12 10.90 0.72
C VAL A 145 7.01 11.94 0.78
N ASP A 146 5.96 11.67 1.54
CA ASP A 146 4.79 12.56 1.60
C ASP A 146 4.62 13.24 2.95
N VAL A 147 5.60 13.08 3.85
CA VAL A 147 5.57 13.76 5.15
C VAL A 147 6.91 14.48 5.32
N PRO A 148 6.89 15.77 5.62
CA PRO A 148 8.14 16.51 5.81
C PRO A 148 8.98 15.94 6.95
N ALA A 149 10.30 16.02 6.81
CA ALA A 149 11.22 15.55 7.84
C ALA A 149 11.07 16.35 9.13
N ASP A 150 10.72 17.63 9.04
CA ASP A 150 10.50 18.50 10.20
C ASP A 150 9.03 18.39 10.62
N PRO A 151 8.74 17.79 11.78
CA PRO A 151 7.35 17.64 12.20
C PRO A 151 6.58 18.95 12.29
N ARG A 152 7.28 20.07 12.54
CA ARG A 152 6.61 21.36 12.61
C ARG A 152 6.08 21.83 11.27
N ALA A 153 6.59 21.30 10.20
CA ALA A 153 6.08 21.63 8.87
C ALA A 153 4.67 21.06 8.64
N LEU A 154 4.23 20.16 9.50
CA LEU A 154 2.90 19.56 9.40
C LEU A 154 1.84 20.44 10.10
N ASP A 155 2.25 21.34 10.94
CA ASP A 155 1.30 22.20 11.64
C ASP A 155 0.82 23.31 10.74
N PRO A 156 -0.47 23.58 10.73
CA PRO A 156 -1.01 24.67 9.91
C PRO A 156 -0.56 26.03 10.41
#